data_ee0b075de3bbb85f2bd641bc03b45571
#
_entry.id   ee0b075de3bbb85f2bd641bc03b45571
#
_cell.length_a   1.000
_cell.length_b   1.000
_cell.length_c   1.000
_cell.angle_alpha   90.00
_cell.angle_beta   90.00
_cell.angle_gamma   90.00
#
_symmetry.space_group_name_H-M   'P 1'
#
loop_
_entity.id
_entity.type
_entity.pdbx_description
1 polymer ?
#
loop_
_entity_poly.entity_id
_entity_poly.type
_entity_poly.pdbx_seq_one_letter_code
_entity_poly.pdbx_strand_id
1 'polypeptide(L)'
;MRHCPTQAIRIRGSKAIISEELCVDCGTCISVCPSGAIVPITDPVAELSHFKYKVIVPSPVLYSQFESNIHPYIVHLALKKLGFDEIVDVGLSSAALGRALVKYMKKCQGRRPLISSHCPSMLRLIQVKYPDLVELVVPLDVPREVTAKEIRTSFPDKLGLKSEDIGIIYIAPCPAKIVSIKQPAEKARSWFDGVYSIKDVYSVLLPQIVAIKEGFTEKDVPKNFSFNAGWATLGGMTRTVEMENWLAVSGLDHVMKILDDIENSKLRNIDFVEALACMLGCIGGKFNVESPYVARTNSIKQRVKYENRIEIKDEEIEENLKGGYYFIENPILPRPTIYFDTDLETSIKRMKEKERVYKKLRQIDCGYCGAPTCMAFAEDYVRGEVNLTDCVFLAQKGEKGG
;
A
#
# COMPACT_ATOMS: atom_id res chain seq x y z
N MET A 1 11.90 -16.75 1.88
CA MET A 1 10.74 -17.15 2.68
C MET A 1 10.70 -16.43 4.04
N ARG A 2 11.76 -16.48 4.85
CA ARG A 2 11.79 -16.00 6.25
C ARG A 2 11.47 -14.50 6.44
N HIS A 3 11.68 -13.68 5.43
CA HIS A 3 11.36 -12.24 5.47
C HIS A 3 9.89 -11.94 5.20
N CYS A 4 9.06 -12.96 4.89
CA CYS A 4 7.64 -12.72 4.68
C CYS A 4 6.92 -12.60 6.04
N PRO A 5 6.27 -11.44 6.35
CA PRO A 5 5.67 -11.19 7.66
C PRO A 5 4.46 -12.10 7.95
N THR A 6 3.80 -12.58 6.90
CA THR A 6 2.63 -13.45 6.98
C THR A 6 2.94 -14.89 6.56
N GLN A 7 4.24 -15.20 6.36
CA GLN A 7 4.68 -16.54 5.95
C GLN A 7 4.00 -17.05 4.66
N ALA A 8 3.65 -16.17 3.75
CA ALA A 8 2.92 -16.49 2.51
C ALA A 8 3.76 -17.26 1.47
N ILE A 9 5.08 -17.42 1.66
CA ILE A 9 5.98 -17.96 0.65
C ILE A 9 6.38 -19.39 0.98
N ARG A 10 6.24 -20.28 -0.01
CA ARG A 10 6.72 -21.65 -0.01
C ARG A 10 7.71 -21.86 -1.14
N ILE A 11 8.65 -22.80 -0.97
CA ILE A 11 9.47 -23.31 -2.07
C ILE A 11 9.03 -24.75 -2.35
N ARG A 12 8.57 -24.97 -3.57
CA ARG A 12 8.14 -26.29 -4.05
C ARG A 12 8.76 -26.54 -5.44
N GLY A 13 9.42 -27.67 -5.63
CA GLY A 13 10.06 -27.98 -6.90
C GLY A 13 11.04 -26.89 -7.38
N SER A 14 11.84 -26.30 -6.47
CA SER A 14 12.79 -25.21 -6.74
C SER A 14 12.14 -23.88 -7.19
N LYS A 15 10.81 -23.73 -7.07
CA LYS A 15 10.08 -22.51 -7.40
C LYS A 15 9.46 -21.87 -6.15
N ALA A 16 9.44 -20.54 -6.13
CA ALA A 16 8.70 -19.80 -5.11
C ALA A 16 7.20 -19.79 -5.47
N ILE A 17 6.39 -20.27 -4.53
CA ILE A 17 4.91 -20.19 -4.59
C ILE A 17 4.47 -19.21 -3.52
N ILE A 18 3.61 -18.27 -3.89
CA ILE A 18 3.08 -17.26 -2.98
C ILE A 18 1.59 -17.57 -2.78
N SER A 19 1.19 -17.79 -1.52
CA SER A 19 -0.22 -17.90 -1.16
C SER A 19 -0.86 -16.51 -1.23
N GLU A 20 -1.85 -16.34 -2.10
CA GLU A 20 -2.59 -15.09 -2.27
C GLU A 20 -3.39 -14.72 -1.01
N GLU A 21 -3.91 -15.72 -0.30
CA GLU A 21 -4.68 -15.54 0.93
C GLU A 21 -3.84 -14.93 2.06
N LEU A 22 -2.56 -15.32 2.14
CA LEU A 22 -1.62 -14.86 3.16
C LEU A 22 -0.83 -13.63 2.72
N CYS A 23 -0.75 -13.36 1.41
CA CYS A 23 0.06 -12.26 0.90
C CYS A 23 -0.56 -10.90 1.23
N VAL A 24 0.25 -10.00 1.77
CA VAL A 24 -0.12 -8.60 2.08
C VAL A 24 0.52 -7.60 1.12
N ASP A 25 1.05 -8.06 0.01
CA ASP A 25 1.65 -7.28 -1.09
C ASP A 25 2.71 -6.26 -0.66
N CYS A 26 3.37 -6.47 0.48
CA CYS A 26 4.37 -5.55 1.01
C CYS A 26 5.63 -5.41 0.15
N GLY A 27 5.87 -6.37 -0.76
CA GLY A 27 7.01 -6.39 -1.67
C GLY A 27 8.37 -6.69 -1.00
N THR A 28 8.40 -7.10 0.26
CA THR A 28 9.66 -7.45 0.94
C THR A 28 10.39 -8.58 0.21
N CYS A 29 9.66 -9.57 -0.31
CA CYS A 29 10.22 -10.69 -1.07
C CYS A 29 10.93 -10.23 -2.37
N ILE A 30 10.44 -9.19 -3.02
CA ILE A 30 11.05 -8.59 -4.21
C ILE A 30 12.43 -8.01 -3.86
N SER A 31 12.51 -7.26 -2.75
CA SER A 31 13.74 -6.56 -2.33
C SER A 31 14.83 -7.51 -1.81
N VAL A 32 14.45 -8.65 -1.23
CA VAL A 32 15.41 -9.59 -0.61
C VAL A 32 15.76 -10.77 -1.48
N CYS A 33 15.15 -10.91 -2.66
CA CYS A 33 15.43 -12.01 -3.57
C CYS A 33 16.77 -11.78 -4.31
N PRO A 34 17.82 -12.55 -4.04
CA PRO A 34 19.13 -12.30 -4.65
C PRO A 34 19.16 -12.61 -6.14
N SER A 35 18.29 -13.50 -6.61
CA SER A 35 18.17 -13.89 -8.02
C SER A 35 17.15 -13.06 -8.81
N GLY A 36 16.42 -12.14 -8.17
CA GLY A 36 15.36 -11.36 -8.83
C GLY A 36 14.19 -12.21 -9.35
N ALA A 37 13.98 -13.42 -8.78
CA ALA A 37 12.96 -14.36 -9.26
C ALA A 37 11.51 -13.92 -8.99
N ILE A 38 11.32 -12.91 -8.14
CA ILE A 38 10.01 -12.36 -7.82
C ILE A 38 9.94 -10.94 -8.40
N VAL A 39 9.09 -10.76 -9.39
CA VAL A 39 8.89 -9.48 -10.08
C VAL A 39 7.44 -9.02 -9.93
N PRO A 40 7.20 -7.71 -9.83
CA PRO A 40 5.84 -7.17 -9.86
C PRO A 40 5.28 -7.20 -11.28
N ILE A 41 3.97 -7.27 -11.40
CA ILE A 41 3.25 -7.08 -12.66
C ILE A 41 2.77 -5.63 -12.70
N THR A 42 3.33 -4.83 -13.62
CA THR A 42 2.94 -3.45 -13.90
C THR A 42 2.37 -3.34 -15.31
N ASP A 43 1.58 -2.32 -15.59
CA ASP A 43 1.12 -2.06 -16.96
C ASP A 43 2.28 -1.47 -17.78
N PRO A 44 2.44 -1.87 -19.04
CA PRO A 44 3.44 -1.27 -19.92
C PRO A 44 3.06 0.17 -20.26
N VAL A 45 4.04 1.07 -20.23
CA VAL A 45 3.86 2.51 -20.51
C VAL A 45 3.27 2.78 -21.91
N ALA A 46 3.36 1.81 -22.84
CA ALA A 46 2.91 1.95 -24.22
C ALA A 46 1.41 1.69 -24.47
N GLU A 47 0.66 1.12 -23.52
CA GLU A 47 -0.72 0.63 -23.76
C GLU A 47 -1.83 1.70 -23.69
N LEU A 48 -1.50 2.99 -23.62
CA LEU A 48 -2.49 4.07 -23.47
C LEU A 48 -3.07 4.63 -24.78
N SER A 49 -2.73 4.05 -25.92
CA SER A 49 -3.09 4.59 -27.24
C SER A 49 -4.60 4.63 -27.51
N HIS A 50 -5.40 3.87 -26.78
CA HIS A 50 -6.85 3.79 -26.99
C HIS A 50 -7.65 4.90 -26.30
N PHE A 51 -7.09 5.61 -25.32
CA PHE A 51 -7.77 6.74 -24.67
C PHE A 51 -7.58 8.03 -25.48
N LYS A 52 -8.66 8.81 -25.63
CA LYS A 52 -8.62 10.11 -26.30
C LYS A 52 -7.97 11.20 -25.44
N TYR A 53 -8.13 11.10 -24.12
CA TYR A 53 -7.55 12.01 -23.14
C TYR A 53 -6.93 11.21 -22.00
N LYS A 54 -5.69 11.51 -21.68
CA LYS A 54 -4.88 10.74 -20.74
C LYS A 54 -4.48 11.58 -19.55
N VAL A 55 -4.98 11.21 -18.38
CA VAL A 55 -4.68 11.84 -17.11
C VAL A 55 -3.74 10.95 -16.30
N ILE A 56 -2.65 11.51 -15.81
CA ILE A 56 -1.77 10.80 -14.90
C ILE A 56 -1.83 11.41 -13.50
N VAL A 57 -1.91 10.54 -12.51
CA VAL A 57 -1.92 10.89 -11.09
C VAL A 57 -0.64 10.35 -10.46
N PRO A 58 0.39 11.18 -10.28
CA PRO A 58 1.63 10.74 -9.66
C PRO A 58 1.46 10.57 -8.15
N SER A 59 2.06 9.50 -7.59
CA SER A 59 2.30 9.48 -6.15
C SER A 59 3.20 10.65 -5.75
N PRO A 60 2.93 11.35 -4.64
CA PRO A 60 3.82 12.42 -4.16
C PRO A 60 5.26 11.98 -3.93
N VAL A 61 5.47 10.67 -3.76
CA VAL A 61 6.81 10.06 -3.66
C VAL A 61 7.65 10.27 -4.92
N LEU A 62 7.02 10.34 -6.10
CA LEU A 62 7.73 10.51 -7.38
C LEU A 62 8.65 11.75 -7.36
N TYR A 63 8.15 12.86 -6.86
CA TYR A 63 8.90 14.12 -6.82
C TYR A 63 10.17 14.01 -5.99
N SER A 64 10.12 13.29 -4.89
CA SER A 64 11.25 13.08 -3.99
C SER A 64 12.35 12.16 -4.54
N GLN A 65 12.09 11.48 -5.67
CA GLN A 65 13.09 10.66 -6.35
C GLN A 65 14.11 11.49 -7.13
N PHE A 66 13.86 12.78 -7.28
CA PHE A 66 14.74 13.73 -7.93
C PHE A 66 15.37 14.67 -6.90
N GLU A 67 16.45 15.35 -7.30
CA GLU A 67 17.09 16.36 -6.46
C GLU A 67 16.09 17.43 -5.98
N SER A 68 16.29 17.93 -4.77
CA SER A 68 15.37 18.89 -4.15
C SER A 68 15.29 20.25 -4.84
N ASN A 69 16.23 20.56 -5.73
CA ASN A 69 16.25 21.78 -6.57
C ASN A 69 15.42 21.62 -7.87
N ILE A 70 14.98 20.41 -8.21
CA ILE A 70 14.04 20.18 -9.32
C ILE A 70 12.67 20.69 -8.88
N HIS A 71 12.17 21.72 -9.60
CA HIS A 71 10.85 22.24 -9.34
C HIS A 71 9.79 21.15 -9.70
N PRO A 72 8.78 20.89 -8.87
CA PRO A 72 7.75 19.87 -9.14
C PRO A 72 7.08 20.01 -10.50
N TYR A 73 6.91 21.24 -10.97
CA TYR A 73 6.34 21.51 -12.29
C TYR A 73 7.21 21.01 -13.47
N ILE A 74 8.54 20.89 -13.29
CA ILE A 74 9.42 20.24 -14.30
C ILE A 74 9.01 18.77 -14.48
N VAL A 75 8.65 18.10 -13.40
CA VAL A 75 8.16 16.71 -13.47
C VAL A 75 6.83 16.65 -14.24
N HIS A 76 5.93 17.62 -14.04
CA HIS A 76 4.69 17.73 -14.83
C HIS A 76 4.99 17.90 -16.32
N LEU A 77 5.90 18.81 -16.68
CA LEU A 77 6.30 19.03 -18.07
C LEU A 77 6.93 17.77 -18.70
N ALA A 78 7.73 17.02 -17.92
CA ALA A 78 8.31 15.77 -18.39
C ALA A 78 7.23 14.68 -18.61
N LEU A 79 6.24 14.58 -17.72
CA LEU A 79 5.09 13.68 -17.90
C LEU A 79 4.26 14.04 -19.12
N LYS A 80 4.05 15.34 -19.40
CA LYS A 80 3.39 15.79 -20.63
C LYS A 80 4.15 15.35 -21.88
N LYS A 81 5.49 15.41 -21.88
CA LYS A 81 6.30 14.90 -22.99
C LYS A 81 6.19 13.38 -23.20
N LEU A 82 5.76 12.63 -22.20
CA LEU A 82 5.45 11.19 -22.34
C LEU A 82 4.05 10.93 -22.92
N GLY A 83 3.31 11.99 -23.27
CA GLY A 83 2.02 11.88 -23.94
C GLY A 83 0.81 11.90 -23.02
N PHE A 84 0.96 12.40 -21.78
CA PHE A 84 -0.18 12.68 -20.91
C PHE A 84 -0.69 14.11 -21.14
N ASP A 85 -2.00 14.24 -21.26
CA ASP A 85 -2.66 15.52 -21.51
C ASP A 85 -2.75 16.36 -20.24
N GLU A 86 -3.00 15.69 -19.07
CA GLU A 86 -3.09 16.37 -17.78
C GLU A 86 -2.44 15.58 -16.66
N ILE A 87 -1.87 16.31 -15.71
CA ILE A 87 -1.27 15.77 -14.48
C ILE A 87 -2.06 16.32 -13.31
N VAL A 88 -2.63 15.41 -12.49
CA VAL A 88 -3.43 15.77 -11.33
C VAL A 88 -2.78 15.22 -10.06
N ASP A 89 -2.36 16.13 -9.18
CA ASP A 89 -1.78 15.75 -7.89
C ASP A 89 -2.83 15.36 -6.86
N VAL A 90 -2.48 14.45 -5.97
CA VAL A 90 -3.36 14.00 -4.86
C VAL A 90 -3.43 15.00 -3.69
N GLY A 91 -2.81 16.16 -3.82
CA GLY A 91 -2.68 17.13 -2.72
C GLY A 91 -4.03 17.62 -2.19
N LEU A 92 -4.94 18.01 -3.09
CA LEU A 92 -6.28 18.46 -2.73
C LEU A 92 -7.06 17.37 -1.97
N SER A 93 -7.09 16.16 -2.51
CA SER A 93 -7.77 15.03 -1.87
C SER A 93 -7.12 14.64 -0.55
N SER A 94 -5.80 14.78 -0.41
CA SER A 94 -5.10 14.54 0.87
C SER A 94 -5.52 15.56 1.94
N ALA A 95 -5.62 16.84 1.57
CA ALA A 95 -6.07 17.88 2.48
C ALA A 95 -7.54 17.71 2.86
N ALA A 96 -8.42 17.39 1.90
CA ALA A 96 -9.83 17.11 2.14
C ALA A 96 -10.04 15.93 3.09
N LEU A 97 -9.37 14.81 2.80
CA LEU A 97 -9.46 13.61 3.65
C LEU A 97 -8.86 13.81 5.04
N GLY A 98 -7.81 14.62 5.19
CA GLY A 98 -7.29 14.99 6.52
C GLY A 98 -8.36 15.67 7.38
N ARG A 99 -9.08 16.66 6.83
CA ARG A 99 -10.20 17.33 7.52
C ARG A 99 -11.38 16.38 7.75
N ALA A 100 -11.73 15.56 6.75
CA ALA A 100 -12.79 14.56 6.88
C ALA A 100 -12.48 13.56 8.01
N LEU A 101 -11.22 13.12 8.14
CA LEU A 101 -10.78 12.23 9.22
C LEU A 101 -10.99 12.86 10.59
N VAL A 102 -10.61 14.13 10.79
CA VAL A 102 -10.85 14.85 12.07
C VAL A 102 -12.34 14.89 12.41
N LYS A 103 -13.18 15.26 11.41
CA LYS A 103 -14.63 15.32 11.60
C LYS A 103 -15.23 13.93 11.87
N TYR A 104 -14.77 12.91 11.19
CA TYR A 104 -15.16 11.52 11.42
C TYR A 104 -14.80 11.07 12.83
N MET A 105 -13.57 11.31 13.27
CA MET A 105 -13.08 10.90 14.58
C MET A 105 -13.82 11.57 15.73
N LYS A 106 -14.19 12.86 15.58
CA LYS A 106 -15.00 13.58 16.57
C LYS A 106 -16.41 12.98 16.74
N LYS A 107 -16.96 12.39 15.67
CA LYS A 107 -18.30 11.76 15.69
C LYS A 107 -18.25 10.27 16.07
N CYS A 108 -17.13 9.63 15.85
CA CYS A 108 -16.96 8.20 16.13
C CYS A 108 -16.88 7.97 17.64
N GLN A 109 -17.88 7.26 18.19
CA GLN A 109 -17.89 6.75 19.55
C GLN A 109 -17.52 5.26 19.51
N GLY A 110 -16.54 4.85 20.30
CA GLY A 110 -16.15 3.43 20.32
C GLY A 110 -14.72 3.20 20.79
N ARG A 111 -14.24 1.98 20.54
CA ARG A 111 -12.89 1.55 20.89
C ARG A 111 -11.81 2.41 20.20
N ARG A 112 -10.73 2.67 20.91
CA ARG A 112 -9.56 3.41 20.44
C ARG A 112 -8.30 2.56 20.63
N PRO A 113 -7.21 2.85 19.89
CA PRO A 113 -7.08 3.87 18.84
C PRO A 113 -7.76 3.46 17.52
N LEU A 114 -8.15 4.43 16.70
CA LEU A 114 -8.47 4.18 15.29
C LEU A 114 -7.20 4.01 14.47
N ILE A 115 -7.26 3.23 13.39
CA ILE A 115 -6.09 2.88 12.56
C ILE A 115 -6.30 3.41 11.13
N SER A 116 -5.26 3.97 10.52
CA SER A 116 -5.33 4.49 9.15
C SER A 116 -5.55 3.41 8.09
N SER A 117 -6.43 3.67 7.11
CA SER A 117 -6.65 2.84 5.91
C SER A 117 -5.66 3.12 4.77
N HIS A 118 -4.79 4.13 4.91
CA HIS A 118 -3.97 4.66 3.81
C HIS A 118 -3.03 3.64 3.14
N CYS A 119 -2.47 2.71 3.91
CA CYS A 119 -1.52 1.72 3.39
C CYS A 119 -2.22 0.39 3.08
N PRO A 120 -2.38 -0.01 1.79
CA PRO A 120 -3.08 -1.25 1.46
C PRO A 120 -2.43 -2.51 2.07
N SER A 121 -1.09 -2.51 2.20
CA SER A 121 -0.39 -3.62 2.85
C SER A 121 -0.71 -3.72 4.33
N MET A 122 -0.92 -2.59 5.03
CA MET A 122 -1.35 -2.60 6.43
C MET A 122 -2.79 -3.04 6.58
N LEU A 123 -3.66 -2.56 5.71
CA LEU A 123 -5.05 -3.00 5.69
C LEU A 123 -5.15 -4.53 5.55
N ARG A 124 -4.43 -5.10 4.58
CA ARG A 124 -4.37 -6.56 4.40
C ARG A 124 -3.72 -7.28 5.58
N LEU A 125 -2.67 -6.72 6.18
CA LEU A 125 -2.06 -7.31 7.37
C LEU A 125 -3.05 -7.41 8.52
N ILE A 126 -3.85 -6.36 8.73
CA ILE A 126 -4.89 -6.34 9.78
C ILE A 126 -5.96 -7.38 9.46
N GLN A 127 -6.47 -7.40 8.23
CA GLN A 127 -7.49 -8.36 7.80
C GLN A 127 -7.05 -9.82 7.97
N VAL A 128 -5.76 -10.10 7.70
CA VAL A 128 -5.20 -11.47 7.68
C VAL A 128 -4.75 -11.92 9.07
N LYS A 129 -4.09 -11.05 9.83
CA LYS A 129 -3.38 -11.44 11.05
C LYS A 129 -4.02 -10.87 12.32
N TYR A 130 -4.77 -9.78 12.22
CA TYR A 130 -5.39 -9.07 13.34
C TYR A 130 -6.88 -8.82 13.08
N PRO A 131 -7.68 -9.87 12.80
CA PRO A 131 -9.07 -9.72 12.37
C PRO A 131 -9.95 -8.93 13.36
N ASP A 132 -9.66 -9.01 14.66
CA ASP A 132 -10.37 -8.30 15.72
C ASP A 132 -10.07 -6.78 15.74
N LEU A 133 -9.07 -6.33 14.98
CA LEU A 133 -8.74 -4.91 14.85
C LEU A 133 -9.35 -4.27 13.59
N VAL A 134 -10.03 -5.05 12.74
CA VAL A 134 -10.64 -4.53 11.49
C VAL A 134 -11.64 -3.42 11.78
N GLU A 135 -12.41 -3.54 12.84
CA GLU A 135 -13.39 -2.52 13.28
C GLU A 135 -12.76 -1.16 13.66
N LEU A 136 -11.45 -1.15 13.98
CA LEU A 136 -10.70 0.05 14.32
C LEU A 136 -10.15 0.77 13.09
N VAL A 137 -10.18 0.15 11.92
CA VAL A 137 -9.70 0.77 10.69
C VAL A 137 -10.70 1.84 10.22
N VAL A 138 -10.19 3.05 10.03
CA VAL A 138 -11.01 4.16 9.53
C VAL A 138 -11.56 3.82 8.14
N PRO A 139 -12.88 3.82 7.90
CA PRO A 139 -13.48 3.43 6.64
C PRO A 139 -13.46 4.56 5.58
N LEU A 140 -12.49 5.47 5.64
CA LEU A 140 -12.30 6.50 4.63
C LEU A 140 -11.40 5.98 3.51
N ASP A 141 -11.75 6.35 2.29
CA ASP A 141 -10.98 6.02 1.08
C ASP A 141 -9.62 6.76 1.10
N VAL A 142 -8.77 6.45 0.17
CA VAL A 142 -7.41 6.98 0.11
C VAL A 142 -7.32 8.14 -0.88
N PRO A 143 -6.39 9.11 -0.69
CA PRO A 143 -6.32 10.31 -1.53
C PRO A 143 -6.27 10.02 -3.03
N ARG A 144 -5.53 9.00 -3.47
CA ARG A 144 -5.44 8.65 -4.89
C ARG A 144 -6.80 8.25 -5.48
N GLU A 145 -7.58 7.43 -4.76
CA GLU A 145 -8.89 6.98 -5.25
C GLU A 145 -9.90 8.13 -5.27
N VAL A 146 -9.88 9.00 -4.25
CA VAL A 146 -10.71 10.20 -4.23
C VAL A 146 -10.34 11.14 -5.39
N THR A 147 -9.04 11.31 -5.68
CA THR A 147 -8.58 12.09 -6.85
C THR A 147 -9.09 11.47 -8.17
N ALA A 148 -8.94 10.15 -8.34
CA ALA A 148 -9.40 9.48 -9.55
C ALA A 148 -10.92 9.53 -9.70
N LYS A 149 -11.66 9.40 -8.61
CA LYS A 149 -13.13 9.58 -8.55
C LYS A 149 -13.52 10.98 -9.01
N GLU A 150 -12.86 12.01 -8.50
CA GLU A 150 -13.09 13.40 -8.90
C GLU A 150 -12.84 13.63 -10.40
N ILE A 151 -11.73 13.10 -10.93
CA ILE A 151 -11.44 13.16 -12.36
C ILE A 151 -12.55 12.47 -13.15
N ARG A 152 -12.93 11.25 -12.75
CA ARG A 152 -13.94 10.46 -13.45
C ARG A 152 -15.32 11.10 -13.48
N THR A 153 -15.65 11.89 -12.45
CA THR A 153 -16.95 12.57 -12.35
C THR A 153 -16.98 13.95 -12.97
N SER A 154 -15.86 14.71 -12.91
CA SER A 154 -15.87 16.13 -13.34
C SER A 154 -15.29 16.38 -14.74
N PHE A 155 -14.36 15.55 -15.21
CA PHE A 155 -13.68 15.78 -16.48
C PHE A 155 -14.55 15.50 -17.72
N PRO A 156 -15.46 14.51 -17.75
CA PRO A 156 -16.34 14.31 -18.89
C PRO A 156 -17.08 15.58 -19.28
N ASP A 157 -17.70 16.26 -18.35
CA ASP A 157 -18.45 17.49 -18.60
C ASP A 157 -17.53 18.66 -19.00
N LYS A 158 -16.38 18.80 -18.33
CA LYS A 158 -15.39 19.85 -18.62
C LYS A 158 -14.79 19.73 -20.03
N LEU A 159 -14.59 18.50 -20.51
CA LEU A 159 -13.93 18.24 -21.78
C LEU A 159 -14.90 17.93 -22.94
N GLY A 160 -16.18 17.72 -22.65
CA GLY A 160 -17.16 17.24 -23.64
C GLY A 160 -16.83 15.84 -24.15
N LEU A 161 -16.22 15.00 -23.32
CA LEU A 161 -15.83 13.62 -23.61
C LEU A 161 -16.68 12.62 -22.82
N LYS A 162 -16.76 11.40 -23.30
CA LYS A 162 -17.32 10.31 -22.50
C LYS A 162 -16.31 9.85 -21.45
N SER A 163 -16.80 9.38 -20.30
CA SER A 163 -15.95 8.86 -19.23
C SER A 163 -15.01 7.74 -19.69
N GLU A 164 -15.43 6.88 -20.61
CA GLU A 164 -14.66 5.80 -21.22
C GLU A 164 -13.53 6.26 -22.16
N ASP A 165 -13.62 7.48 -22.67
CA ASP A 165 -12.59 8.09 -23.52
C ASP A 165 -11.42 8.69 -22.71
N ILE A 166 -11.58 8.80 -21.37
CA ILE A 166 -10.60 9.39 -20.47
C ILE A 166 -9.87 8.27 -19.72
N GLY A 167 -8.58 8.11 -19.97
CA GLY A 167 -7.72 7.16 -19.25
C GLY A 167 -7.11 7.80 -18.01
N ILE A 168 -7.30 7.21 -16.84
CA ILE A 168 -6.74 7.68 -15.57
C ILE A 168 -5.69 6.68 -15.07
N ILE A 169 -4.43 7.12 -14.99
CA ILE A 169 -3.28 6.27 -14.69
C ILE A 169 -2.61 6.72 -13.40
N TYR A 170 -2.26 5.77 -12.55
CA TYR A 170 -1.53 6.04 -11.31
C TYR A 170 -0.05 5.69 -11.43
N ILE A 171 0.84 6.48 -10.83
CA ILE A 171 2.25 6.11 -10.65
C ILE A 171 2.47 5.67 -9.21
N ALA A 172 2.73 4.37 -9.02
CA ALA A 172 2.76 3.71 -7.71
C ALA A 172 4.18 3.54 -7.15
N PRO A 173 4.39 3.78 -5.84
CA PRO A 173 5.67 3.57 -5.16
C PRO A 173 5.89 2.13 -4.67
N CYS A 174 4.88 1.25 -4.74
CA CYS A 174 4.96 -0.08 -4.14
C CYS A 174 3.96 -1.08 -4.75
N PRO A 175 4.20 -2.41 -4.60
CA PRO A 175 3.31 -3.46 -5.11
C PRO A 175 1.90 -3.39 -4.53
N ALA A 176 1.75 -3.13 -3.22
CA ALA A 176 0.44 -3.10 -2.58
C ALA A 176 -0.53 -2.08 -3.20
N LYS A 177 -0.02 -0.92 -3.64
CA LYS A 177 -0.83 0.07 -4.36
C LYS A 177 -1.20 -0.39 -5.77
N ILE A 178 -0.33 -1.13 -6.45
CA ILE A 178 -0.65 -1.74 -7.74
C ILE A 178 -1.77 -2.77 -7.56
N VAL A 179 -1.60 -3.69 -6.62
CA VAL A 179 -2.61 -4.74 -6.38
C VAL A 179 -3.94 -4.13 -5.93
N SER A 180 -3.93 -3.07 -5.09
CA SER A 180 -5.17 -2.41 -4.67
C SER A 180 -5.92 -1.69 -5.79
N ILE A 181 -5.25 -1.39 -6.91
CA ILE A 181 -5.88 -0.86 -8.13
C ILE A 181 -6.38 -2.00 -9.03
N LYS A 182 -5.56 -3.02 -9.25
CA LYS A 182 -5.88 -4.13 -10.17
C LYS A 182 -6.86 -5.15 -9.57
N GLN A 183 -6.82 -5.33 -8.26
CA GLN A 183 -7.62 -6.30 -7.50
C GLN A 183 -8.13 -5.66 -6.20
N PRO A 184 -8.96 -4.62 -6.28
CA PRO A 184 -9.50 -3.97 -5.09
C PRO A 184 -10.40 -4.95 -4.33
N ALA A 185 -10.31 -4.94 -2.99
CA ALA A 185 -11.13 -5.81 -2.15
C ALA A 185 -12.32 -5.07 -1.55
N GLU A 186 -12.14 -3.78 -1.31
CA GLU A 186 -13.11 -2.92 -0.62
C GLU A 186 -13.99 -2.11 -1.59
N LYS A 187 -13.92 -2.41 -2.90
CA LYS A 187 -14.75 -1.81 -3.97
C LYS A 187 -14.84 -2.75 -5.17
N ALA A 188 -15.85 -2.57 -6.02
CA ALA A 188 -16.04 -3.39 -7.21
C ALA A 188 -14.89 -3.21 -8.23
N ARG A 189 -14.39 -1.98 -8.37
CA ARG A 189 -13.22 -1.65 -9.19
C ARG A 189 -12.58 -0.36 -8.69
N SER A 190 -11.29 -0.18 -8.98
CA SER A 190 -10.62 1.11 -8.80
C SER A 190 -11.13 2.14 -9.82
N TRP A 191 -11.01 3.42 -9.49
CA TRP A 191 -11.28 4.53 -10.42
C TRP A 191 -10.17 4.73 -11.46
N PHE A 192 -9.05 4.01 -11.32
CA PHE A 192 -7.94 4.01 -12.26
C PHE A 192 -8.13 2.95 -13.36
N ASP A 193 -7.67 3.26 -14.56
CA ASP A 193 -7.63 2.34 -15.70
C ASP A 193 -6.30 1.60 -15.80
N GLY A 194 -5.23 2.17 -15.23
CA GLY A 194 -3.91 1.57 -15.27
C GLY A 194 -2.99 2.06 -14.15
N VAL A 195 -1.86 1.37 -13.98
CA VAL A 195 -0.89 1.70 -12.94
C VAL A 195 0.53 1.37 -13.37
N TYR A 196 1.43 2.36 -13.28
CA TYR A 196 2.86 2.21 -13.51
C TYR A 196 3.64 2.21 -12.21
N SER A 197 4.82 1.59 -12.21
CA SER A 197 5.73 1.75 -11.09
C SER A 197 6.55 3.05 -11.22
N ILE A 198 6.95 3.65 -10.09
CA ILE A 198 7.91 4.76 -10.10
C ILE A 198 9.19 4.35 -10.82
N LYS A 199 9.67 3.12 -10.62
CA LYS A 199 10.90 2.62 -11.22
C LYS A 199 10.86 2.64 -12.74
N ASP A 200 9.73 2.20 -13.35
CA ASP A 200 9.57 2.15 -14.80
C ASP A 200 9.48 3.58 -15.39
N VAL A 201 8.69 4.44 -14.74
CA VAL A 201 8.51 5.83 -15.18
C VAL A 201 9.77 6.66 -14.98
N TYR A 202 10.53 6.45 -13.89
CA TYR A 202 11.73 7.21 -13.59
C TYR A 202 12.76 7.14 -14.72
N SER A 203 12.99 5.95 -15.29
CA SER A 203 13.99 5.75 -16.33
C SER A 203 13.71 6.56 -17.61
N VAL A 204 12.44 6.78 -17.94
CA VAL A 204 12.03 7.57 -19.11
C VAL A 204 11.84 9.04 -18.78
N LEU A 205 11.57 9.39 -17.54
CA LEU A 205 11.43 10.78 -17.09
C LEU A 205 12.76 11.50 -16.91
N LEU A 206 13.79 10.83 -16.41
CA LEU A 206 15.05 11.46 -16.04
C LEU A 206 15.69 12.24 -17.19
N PRO A 207 15.81 11.70 -18.43
CA PRO A 207 16.34 12.45 -19.56
C PRO A 207 15.51 13.69 -19.91
N GLN A 208 14.18 13.61 -19.80
CA GLN A 208 13.29 14.73 -20.05
C GLN A 208 13.45 15.84 -19.00
N ILE A 209 13.56 15.45 -17.73
CA ILE A 209 13.77 16.40 -16.63
C ILE A 209 15.08 17.15 -16.80
N VAL A 210 16.16 16.45 -17.14
CA VAL A 210 17.47 17.09 -17.41
C VAL A 210 17.37 18.11 -18.54
N ALA A 211 16.76 17.73 -19.65
CA ALA A 211 16.60 18.62 -20.81
C ALA A 211 15.69 19.83 -20.52
N ILE A 212 14.64 19.66 -19.71
CA ILE A 212 13.75 20.77 -19.36
C ILE A 212 14.43 21.72 -18.37
N LYS A 213 15.18 21.20 -17.41
CA LYS A 213 15.83 21.96 -16.33
C LYS A 213 16.75 23.07 -16.87
N GLU A 214 17.45 22.82 -17.98
CA GLU A 214 18.43 23.77 -18.55
C GLU A 214 17.79 25.11 -18.98
N GLY A 215 16.54 25.13 -19.43
CA GLY A 215 15.84 26.34 -19.85
C GLY A 215 14.72 26.79 -18.94
N PHE A 216 14.47 26.08 -17.84
CA PHE A 216 13.33 26.32 -16.96
C PHE A 216 13.54 27.50 -16.03
N THR A 217 12.52 28.34 -15.92
CA THR A 217 12.47 29.49 -15.01
C THR A 217 11.17 29.47 -14.20
N GLU A 218 11.12 30.16 -13.06
CA GLU A 218 9.90 30.29 -12.26
C GLU A 218 8.73 30.96 -13.01
N LYS A 219 9.01 31.68 -14.10
CA LYS A 219 7.98 32.28 -14.95
C LYS A 219 7.19 31.24 -15.76
N ASP A 220 7.76 30.05 -15.94
CA ASP A 220 7.13 28.95 -16.65
C ASP A 220 6.09 28.22 -15.81
N VAL A 221 6.07 28.47 -14.49
CA VAL A 221 5.11 27.87 -13.57
C VAL A 221 3.76 28.57 -13.67
N PRO A 222 2.68 27.88 -14.01
CA PRO A 222 1.35 28.44 -14.03
C PRO A 222 0.93 29.01 -12.68
N LYS A 223 0.22 30.12 -12.65
CA LYS A 223 -0.24 30.77 -11.42
C LYS A 223 -1.15 29.88 -10.56
N ASN A 224 -1.87 28.96 -11.19
CA ASN A 224 -2.74 27.99 -10.54
C ASN A 224 -2.06 26.66 -10.23
N PHE A 225 -0.74 26.54 -10.48
CA PHE A 225 0.01 25.36 -10.08
C PHE A 225 0.04 25.24 -8.55
N SER A 226 -0.31 24.07 -8.07
CA SER A 226 -0.27 23.74 -6.65
C SER A 226 0.47 22.43 -6.45
N PHE A 227 1.35 22.41 -5.48
CA PHE A 227 2.09 21.22 -5.09
C PHE A 227 1.87 20.94 -3.60
N ASN A 228 1.62 19.68 -3.29
CA ASN A 228 1.54 19.20 -1.92
C ASN A 228 2.19 17.82 -1.82
N ALA A 229 3.22 17.70 -0.99
CA ALA A 229 3.92 16.43 -0.75
C ALA A 229 3.06 15.39 -0.02
N GLY A 230 1.90 15.79 0.48
CA GLY A 230 0.84 14.93 0.98
C GLY A 230 1.30 13.95 2.07
N TRP A 231 0.72 12.76 2.01
CA TRP A 231 0.92 11.69 2.98
C TRP A 231 2.04 10.70 2.59
N ALA A 232 3.04 11.16 1.83
CA ALA A 232 4.13 10.30 1.33
C ALA A 232 5.10 9.85 2.42
N THR A 233 5.29 10.67 3.45
CA THR A 233 6.23 10.42 4.56
C THR A 233 5.51 9.97 5.81
N LEU A 234 6.21 9.25 6.68
CA LEU A 234 5.75 8.96 8.03
C LEU A 234 5.39 10.26 8.77
N GLY A 235 4.24 10.29 9.41
CA GLY A 235 3.67 11.47 10.05
C GLY A 235 3.06 12.48 9.07
N GLY A 236 2.96 12.13 7.77
CA GLY A 236 2.34 13.00 6.77
C GLY A 236 0.86 13.18 6.98
N MET A 237 0.16 12.11 7.29
CA MET A 237 -1.26 12.12 7.60
C MET A 237 -1.54 12.83 8.94
N THR A 238 -0.81 12.47 9.98
CA THR A 238 -1.01 13.01 11.33
C THR A 238 -0.75 14.51 11.41
N ARG A 239 0.17 15.06 10.59
CA ARG A 239 0.37 16.51 10.49
C ARG A 239 -0.83 17.28 9.94
N THR A 240 -1.64 16.64 9.09
CA THR A 240 -2.82 17.28 8.50
C THR A 240 -4.04 17.24 9.40
N VAL A 241 -4.01 16.46 10.49
CA VAL A 241 -5.17 16.20 11.34
C VAL A 241 -5.19 16.97 12.66
N GLU A 242 -4.16 17.76 12.95
CA GLU A 242 -4.10 18.62 14.16
C GLU A 242 -4.62 17.93 15.44
N MET A 243 -4.14 16.73 15.71
CA MET A 243 -4.54 15.92 16.86
C MET A 243 -3.40 15.86 17.89
N GLU A 244 -3.75 15.71 19.17
CA GLU A 244 -2.74 15.62 20.24
C GLU A 244 -2.29 14.18 20.50
N ASN A 245 -3.23 13.22 20.51
CA ASN A 245 -2.98 11.84 20.92
C ASN A 245 -2.86 10.90 19.72
N TRP A 246 -1.82 11.02 18.93
CA TRP A 246 -1.57 10.16 17.78
C TRP A 246 -0.21 9.47 17.82
N LEU A 247 -0.12 8.38 17.10
CA LEU A 247 1.11 7.63 16.89
C LEU A 247 1.32 7.42 15.38
N ALA A 248 2.52 7.70 14.89
CA ALA A 248 2.93 7.31 13.54
C ALA A 248 4.02 6.24 13.61
N VAL A 249 3.75 5.09 13.00
CA VAL A 249 4.65 3.93 13.01
C VAL A 249 4.88 3.42 11.60
N SER A 250 6.12 3.02 11.32
CA SER A 250 6.51 2.49 10.01
C SER A 250 7.48 1.32 10.12
N GLY A 251 7.41 0.45 9.10
CA GLY A 251 8.13 -0.83 9.09
C GLY A 251 7.30 -1.95 9.71
N LEU A 252 7.20 -3.07 8.96
CA LEU A 252 6.31 -4.19 9.30
C LEU A 252 6.50 -4.70 10.73
N ASP A 253 7.74 -4.91 11.15
CA ASP A 253 8.04 -5.45 12.49
C ASP A 253 7.61 -4.50 13.61
N HIS A 254 7.77 -3.19 13.40
CA HIS A 254 7.34 -2.18 14.37
C HIS A 254 5.83 -2.05 14.39
N VAL A 255 5.19 -2.05 13.22
CA VAL A 255 3.73 -1.96 13.13
C VAL A 255 3.08 -3.18 13.78
N MET A 256 3.58 -4.39 13.55
CA MET A 256 3.05 -5.59 14.19
C MET A 256 3.10 -5.49 15.72
N LYS A 257 4.19 -4.98 16.30
CA LYS A 257 4.28 -4.75 17.75
C LYS A 257 3.23 -3.76 18.26
N ILE A 258 2.97 -2.70 17.48
CA ILE A 258 1.93 -1.73 17.85
C ILE A 258 0.53 -2.35 17.72
N LEU A 259 0.29 -3.18 16.70
CA LEU A 259 -0.99 -3.91 16.57
C LEU A 259 -1.18 -4.91 17.74
N ASP A 260 -0.13 -5.64 18.12
CA ASP A 260 -0.14 -6.51 19.30
C ASP A 260 -0.46 -5.71 20.57
N ASP A 261 0.08 -4.50 20.73
CA ASP A 261 -0.20 -3.63 21.89
C ASP A 261 -1.64 -3.07 21.86
N ILE A 262 -2.21 -2.79 20.67
CA ILE A 262 -3.62 -2.40 20.53
C ILE A 262 -4.54 -3.58 20.91
N GLU A 263 -4.27 -4.77 20.40
CA GLU A 263 -5.04 -5.99 20.69
C GLU A 263 -5.06 -6.29 22.20
N ASN A 264 -3.91 -6.09 22.85
CA ASN A 264 -3.77 -6.23 24.31
C ASN A 264 -4.21 -4.99 25.12
N SER A 265 -4.88 -4.01 24.49
CA SER A 265 -5.42 -2.80 25.14
C SER A 265 -4.39 -1.96 25.91
N LYS A 266 -3.13 -1.94 25.47
CA LYS A 266 -2.05 -1.17 26.10
C LYS A 266 -2.01 0.31 25.68
N LEU A 267 -2.53 0.66 24.49
CA LEU A 267 -2.47 2.02 23.92
C LEU A 267 -3.74 2.84 24.21
N ARG A 268 -4.15 2.92 25.48
CA ARG A 268 -5.42 3.55 25.88
C ARG A 268 -5.48 5.06 25.69
N ASN A 269 -4.33 5.74 25.67
CA ASN A 269 -4.25 7.20 25.56
C ASN A 269 -3.94 7.66 24.12
N ILE A 270 -4.03 6.77 23.14
CA ILE A 270 -3.83 7.08 21.73
C ILE A 270 -5.20 7.06 21.04
N ASP A 271 -5.51 8.13 20.31
CA ASP A 271 -6.75 8.25 19.55
C ASP A 271 -6.62 7.71 18.13
N PHE A 272 -5.43 7.85 17.53
CA PHE A 272 -5.20 7.48 16.14
C PHE A 272 -3.80 6.94 15.90
N VAL A 273 -3.70 5.89 15.05
CA VAL A 273 -2.44 5.30 14.62
C VAL A 273 -2.30 5.40 13.10
N GLU A 274 -1.31 6.17 12.64
CA GLU A 274 -0.85 6.14 11.26
C GLU A 274 0.13 4.96 11.09
N ALA A 275 -0.32 3.87 10.45
CA ALA A 275 0.46 2.65 10.27
C ALA A 275 0.91 2.47 8.81
N LEU A 276 2.22 2.36 8.57
CA LEU A 276 2.82 2.25 7.23
C LEU A 276 3.79 1.07 7.14
N ALA A 277 3.65 0.22 6.12
CA ALA A 277 4.46 -0.99 5.94
C ALA A 277 5.94 -0.72 5.67
N CYS A 278 6.25 0.37 4.96
CA CYS A 278 7.61 0.68 4.52
C CYS A 278 8.30 1.63 5.50
N MET A 279 9.61 1.47 5.68
CA MET A 279 10.45 2.39 6.48
C MET A 279 10.27 3.83 6.02
N LEU A 280 10.06 4.76 6.95
CA LEU A 280 9.81 6.20 6.71
C LEU A 280 8.55 6.52 5.90
N GLY A 281 7.64 5.56 5.69
CA GLY A 281 6.42 5.71 4.93
C GLY A 281 6.55 5.30 3.46
N CYS A 282 5.70 5.84 2.59
CA CYS A 282 5.68 5.47 1.17
C CYS A 282 7.00 5.81 0.45
N ILE A 283 7.79 6.72 0.99
CA ILE A 283 9.15 7.04 0.53
C ILE A 283 10.09 5.82 0.58
N GLY A 284 9.85 4.85 1.49
CA GLY A 284 10.57 3.58 1.52
C GLY A 284 9.95 2.48 0.64
N GLY A 285 9.04 2.83 -0.25
CA GLY A 285 8.35 1.90 -1.16
C GLY A 285 9.31 1.15 -2.08
N LYS A 286 8.94 -0.06 -2.45
CA LYS A 286 9.84 -1.02 -3.14
C LYS A 286 10.08 -0.69 -4.62
N PHE A 287 9.37 0.28 -5.18
CA PHE A 287 9.57 0.79 -6.54
C PHE A 287 10.24 2.15 -6.58
N ASN A 288 10.66 2.67 -5.45
CA ASN A 288 11.43 3.89 -5.38
C ASN A 288 12.89 3.62 -5.82
N VAL A 289 13.49 4.61 -6.43
CA VAL A 289 14.84 4.53 -6.99
C VAL A 289 15.83 5.13 -6.00
N GLU A 290 15.45 6.24 -5.37
CA GLU A 290 16.30 6.94 -4.43
C GLU A 290 16.26 6.28 -3.03
N SER A 291 17.36 6.41 -2.28
CA SER A 291 17.41 5.99 -0.89
C SER A 291 16.30 6.66 -0.06
N PRO A 292 15.57 5.93 0.80
CA PRO A 292 14.49 6.49 1.61
C PRO A 292 14.91 7.71 2.45
N TYR A 293 16.16 7.75 2.90
CA TYR A 293 16.70 8.86 3.70
C TYR A 293 16.93 10.11 2.87
N VAL A 294 17.50 9.94 1.65
CA VAL A 294 17.71 11.04 0.70
C VAL A 294 16.38 11.55 0.19
N ALA A 295 15.49 10.65 -0.25
CA ALA A 295 14.14 10.98 -0.71
C ALA A 295 13.33 11.74 0.36
N ARG A 296 13.45 11.35 1.65
CA ARG A 296 12.83 12.09 2.76
C ARG A 296 13.38 13.52 2.86
N THR A 297 14.68 13.68 2.74
CA THR A 297 15.32 14.99 2.77
C THR A 297 14.88 15.85 1.58
N ASN A 298 14.82 15.26 0.37
CA ASN A 298 14.32 15.93 -0.82
C ASN A 298 12.86 16.37 -0.64
N SER A 299 11.99 15.46 -0.16
CA SER A 299 10.59 15.76 0.10
C SER A 299 10.40 16.92 1.10
N ILE A 300 11.18 16.93 2.19
CA ILE A 300 11.12 18.03 3.17
C ILE A 300 11.53 19.36 2.54
N LYS A 301 12.64 19.38 1.78
CA LYS A 301 13.11 20.60 1.12
C LYS A 301 12.14 21.10 0.05
N GLN A 302 11.60 20.18 -0.77
CA GLN A 302 10.61 20.53 -1.79
C GLN A 302 9.33 21.07 -1.15
N ARG A 303 8.89 20.49 -0.05
CA ARG A 303 7.74 20.98 0.72
C ARG A 303 7.97 22.40 1.21
N VAL A 304 9.09 22.66 1.87
CA VAL A 304 9.41 23.99 2.38
C VAL A 304 9.45 25.04 1.28
N LYS A 305 9.95 24.65 0.10
CA LYS A 305 10.19 25.59 -1.01
C LYS A 305 8.96 25.79 -1.92
N TYR A 306 8.17 24.73 -2.14
CA TYR A 306 7.18 24.69 -3.22
C TYR A 306 5.75 24.35 -2.76
N GLU A 307 5.55 23.89 -1.50
CA GLU A 307 4.23 23.48 -1.05
C GLU A 307 3.31 24.69 -0.87
N ASN A 308 2.15 24.61 -1.49
CA ASN A 308 1.12 25.62 -1.37
C ASN A 308 0.09 25.20 -0.31
N ARG A 309 -0.44 26.17 0.40
CA ARG A 309 -1.58 25.95 1.27
C ARG A 309 -2.83 25.74 0.41
N ILE A 310 -3.48 24.60 0.61
CA ILE A 310 -4.73 24.27 -0.07
C ILE A 310 -5.89 24.72 0.83
N GLU A 311 -6.71 25.64 0.34
CA GLU A 311 -7.93 26.06 1.01
C GLU A 311 -9.10 25.23 0.50
N ILE A 312 -9.82 24.60 1.42
CA ILE A 312 -11.05 23.85 1.15
C ILE A 312 -12.10 24.36 2.13
N LYS A 313 -13.32 24.54 1.65
CA LYS A 313 -14.42 24.98 2.50
C LYS A 313 -14.87 23.85 3.43
N ASP A 314 -15.08 24.18 4.69
CA ASP A 314 -15.51 23.19 5.69
C ASP A 314 -16.92 22.64 5.42
N GLU A 315 -17.78 23.45 4.81
CA GLU A 315 -19.11 23.06 4.39
C GLU A 315 -19.07 21.96 3.32
N GLU A 316 -18.18 22.08 2.35
CA GLU A 316 -17.96 21.08 1.29
C GLU A 316 -17.49 19.75 1.89
N ILE A 317 -16.56 19.79 2.85
CA ILE A 317 -16.09 18.59 3.53
C ILE A 317 -17.23 17.90 4.30
N GLU A 318 -18.08 18.69 4.97
CA GLU A 318 -19.21 18.13 5.70
C GLU A 318 -20.28 17.52 4.81
N GLU A 319 -20.59 18.17 3.70
CA GLU A 319 -21.54 17.68 2.70
C GLU A 319 -21.06 16.36 2.10
N ASN A 320 -19.81 16.32 1.64
CA ASN A 320 -19.19 15.13 1.08
C ASN A 320 -19.07 13.98 2.10
N LEU A 321 -18.77 14.30 3.36
CA LEU A 321 -18.72 13.28 4.42
C LEU A 321 -20.12 12.72 4.73
N LYS A 322 -21.16 13.58 4.81
CA LYS A 322 -22.54 13.15 5.01
C LYS A 322 -23.10 12.35 3.82
N GLY A 323 -22.73 12.76 2.60
CA GLY A 323 -23.11 12.08 1.36
C GLY A 323 -22.35 10.77 1.09
N GLY A 324 -21.42 10.39 1.95
CA GLY A 324 -20.66 9.16 1.80
C GLY A 324 -19.54 9.23 0.74
N TYR A 325 -19.25 10.42 0.19
CA TYR A 325 -18.29 10.59 -0.91
C TYR A 325 -16.88 10.11 -0.59
N TYR A 326 -16.46 10.29 0.67
CA TYR A 326 -15.12 9.93 1.15
C TYR A 326 -15.01 8.51 1.71
N PHE A 327 -16.11 7.76 1.81
CA PHE A 327 -16.07 6.41 2.37
C PHE A 327 -15.69 5.36 1.33
N ILE A 328 -15.06 4.31 1.81
CA ILE A 328 -14.82 3.06 1.09
C ILE A 328 -16.19 2.44 0.76
N GLU A 329 -16.35 1.91 -0.47
CA GLU A 329 -17.66 1.43 -0.96
C GLU A 329 -18.17 0.20 -0.20
N ASN A 330 -17.29 -0.77 0.04
CA ASN A 330 -17.63 -2.00 0.74
C ASN A 330 -17.02 -2.01 2.14
N PRO A 331 -17.66 -2.65 3.12
CA PRO A 331 -17.10 -2.75 4.45
C PRO A 331 -15.75 -3.50 4.43
N ILE A 332 -14.83 -3.03 5.27
CA ILE A 332 -13.57 -3.72 5.51
C ILE A 332 -13.89 -4.95 6.36
N LEU A 333 -13.65 -6.13 5.81
CA LEU A 333 -13.95 -7.40 6.48
C LEU A 333 -12.67 -8.16 6.81
N PRO A 334 -12.64 -8.97 7.88
CA PRO A 334 -11.58 -9.93 8.11
C PRO A 334 -11.39 -10.84 6.90
N ARG A 335 -10.14 -11.20 6.60
CA ARG A 335 -9.80 -12.22 5.61
C ARG A 335 -9.36 -13.47 6.34
N PRO A 336 -10.23 -14.46 6.47
CA PRO A 336 -9.87 -15.67 7.18
C PRO A 336 -8.81 -16.43 6.39
N THR A 337 -7.64 -16.60 7.00
CA THR A 337 -6.47 -17.20 6.36
C THR A 337 -6.34 -18.70 6.58
N ILE A 338 -7.10 -19.24 7.52
CA ILE A 338 -7.01 -20.65 7.88
C ILE A 338 -8.42 -21.19 8.13
N TYR A 339 -9.15 -21.42 7.06
CA TYR A 339 -10.19 -22.44 7.12
C TYR A 339 -9.54 -23.79 6.90
N PHE A 340 -9.43 -24.58 7.95
CA PHE A 340 -9.04 -25.97 7.78
C PHE A 340 -10.16 -26.77 7.12
N ASP A 341 -11.42 -26.36 7.35
CA ASP A 341 -12.61 -26.92 6.71
C ASP A 341 -13.82 -26.00 6.95
N THR A 342 -14.89 -26.17 6.16
CA THR A 342 -16.20 -25.51 6.37
C THR A 342 -16.92 -26.07 7.60
N ASP A 343 -16.58 -27.29 8.02
CA ASP A 343 -17.13 -27.93 9.20
C ASP A 343 -16.23 -27.68 10.42
N LEU A 344 -16.85 -27.19 11.53
CA LEU A 344 -16.17 -26.84 12.76
C LEU A 344 -15.49 -28.08 13.42
N GLU A 345 -16.14 -29.24 13.38
CA GLU A 345 -15.58 -30.45 14.00
C GLU A 345 -14.31 -30.91 13.26
N THR A 346 -14.35 -30.87 11.92
CA THR A 346 -13.21 -31.18 11.07
C THR A 346 -12.09 -30.16 11.25
N SER A 347 -12.43 -28.88 11.37
CA SER A 347 -11.45 -27.82 11.66
C SER A 347 -10.74 -28.04 12.99
N ILE A 348 -11.46 -28.39 14.05
CA ILE A 348 -10.88 -28.72 15.36
C ILE A 348 -9.96 -29.95 15.27
N LYS A 349 -10.37 -30.98 14.55
CA LYS A 349 -9.52 -32.18 14.33
C LYS A 349 -8.23 -31.82 13.63
N ARG A 350 -8.30 -31.01 12.59
CA ARG A 350 -7.12 -30.53 11.84
C ARG A 350 -6.21 -29.63 12.68
N MET A 351 -6.76 -28.77 13.53
CA MET A 351 -5.98 -27.98 14.48
C MET A 351 -5.19 -28.87 15.46
N LYS A 352 -5.84 -29.87 16.03
CA LYS A 352 -5.17 -30.84 16.93
C LYS A 352 -4.07 -31.62 16.19
N GLU A 353 -4.33 -32.02 14.95
CA GLU A 353 -3.33 -32.70 14.13
C GLU A 353 -2.15 -31.79 13.80
N LYS A 354 -2.39 -30.50 13.45
CA LYS A 354 -1.33 -29.51 13.25
C LYS A 354 -0.42 -29.43 14.48
N GLU A 355 -1.00 -29.31 15.68
CA GLU A 355 -0.23 -29.26 16.92
C GLU A 355 0.56 -30.55 17.16
N ARG A 356 -0.04 -31.72 16.86
CA ARG A 356 0.62 -33.02 16.99
C ARG A 356 1.83 -33.13 16.05
N VAL A 357 1.67 -32.68 14.82
CA VAL A 357 2.74 -32.66 13.83
C VAL A 357 3.83 -31.68 14.25
N TYR A 358 3.46 -30.45 14.65
CA TYR A 358 4.42 -29.44 15.10
C TYR A 358 5.28 -29.92 16.26
N LYS A 359 4.69 -30.64 17.27
CA LYS A 359 5.43 -31.23 18.39
C LYS A 359 6.43 -32.32 17.97
N LYS A 360 6.22 -32.98 16.82
CA LYS A 360 7.18 -33.98 16.27
C LYS A 360 8.37 -33.35 15.57
N LEU A 361 8.21 -32.10 15.11
CA LEU A 361 9.26 -31.35 14.41
C LEU A 361 10.30 -30.82 15.42
N ARG A 362 11.51 -30.53 14.94
CA ARG A 362 12.60 -29.96 15.77
C ARG A 362 12.38 -28.51 16.17
N GLN A 363 11.43 -27.81 15.55
CA GLN A 363 11.06 -26.41 15.83
C GLN A 363 12.22 -25.42 15.65
N ILE A 364 13.16 -25.71 14.74
CA ILE A 364 14.33 -24.86 14.46
C ILE A 364 14.13 -23.96 13.24
N ASP A 365 12.98 -24.06 12.58
CA ASP A 365 12.58 -23.25 11.43
C ASP A 365 13.64 -23.18 10.33
N CYS A 366 14.32 -24.32 10.03
CA CYS A 366 15.44 -24.36 9.10
C CYS A 366 15.08 -24.03 7.65
N GLY A 367 13.80 -24.21 7.25
CA GLY A 367 13.30 -23.91 5.91
C GLY A 367 13.70 -24.92 4.82
N TYR A 368 14.40 -25.99 5.15
CA TYR A 368 14.89 -26.98 4.18
C TYR A 368 13.76 -27.69 3.42
N CYS A 369 12.64 -27.95 4.10
CA CYS A 369 11.42 -28.52 3.54
C CYS A 369 10.64 -27.56 2.62
N GLY A 370 11.13 -26.33 2.43
CA GLY A 370 10.47 -25.32 1.61
C GLY A 370 9.32 -24.58 2.31
N ALA A 371 9.09 -24.81 3.60
CA ALA A 371 8.21 -23.97 4.44
C ALA A 371 9.05 -22.97 5.24
N PRO A 372 8.54 -21.76 5.53
CA PRO A 372 9.29 -20.71 6.25
C PRO A 372 9.54 -21.06 7.72
N THR A 373 8.62 -21.79 8.36
CA THR A 373 8.69 -22.23 9.74
C THR A 373 8.19 -23.66 9.89
N CYS A 374 8.54 -24.32 10.99
CA CYS A 374 8.02 -25.65 11.31
C CYS A 374 6.50 -25.63 11.56
N MET A 375 5.94 -24.50 12.05
CA MET A 375 4.50 -24.32 12.18
C MET A 375 3.82 -24.28 10.81
N ALA A 376 4.37 -23.51 9.87
CA ALA A 376 3.86 -23.43 8.49
C ALA A 376 3.94 -24.80 7.78
N PHE A 377 4.99 -25.59 8.04
CA PHE A 377 5.07 -26.97 7.53
C PHE A 377 3.96 -27.86 8.10
N ALA A 378 3.66 -27.74 9.40
CA ALA A 378 2.56 -28.48 10.02
C ALA A 378 1.20 -28.08 9.46
N GLU A 379 0.99 -26.81 9.09
CA GLU A 379 -0.19 -26.32 8.37
C GLU A 379 -0.29 -26.92 6.95
N ASP A 380 0.80 -26.88 6.20
CA ASP A 380 0.87 -27.45 4.86
C ASP A 380 0.60 -28.97 4.89
N TYR A 381 1.08 -29.68 5.93
CA TYR A 381 0.82 -31.09 6.11
C TYR A 381 -0.67 -31.40 6.33
N VAL A 382 -1.33 -30.64 7.20
CA VAL A 382 -2.76 -30.82 7.49
C VAL A 382 -3.64 -30.50 6.29
N ARG A 383 -3.15 -29.63 5.40
CA ARG A 383 -3.79 -29.32 4.10
C ARG A 383 -3.52 -30.38 3.04
N GLY A 384 -2.63 -31.34 3.30
CA GLY A 384 -2.23 -32.37 2.33
C GLY A 384 -1.26 -31.88 1.26
N GLU A 385 -0.61 -30.76 1.47
CA GLU A 385 0.34 -30.15 0.53
C GLU A 385 1.75 -30.73 0.63
N VAL A 386 2.08 -31.37 1.75
CA VAL A 386 3.39 -31.98 2.04
C VAL A 386 3.23 -33.26 2.83
N ASN A 387 4.27 -34.14 2.78
CA ASN A 387 4.38 -35.34 3.61
C ASN A 387 5.35 -35.12 4.76
N LEU A 388 5.24 -35.91 5.83
CA LEU A 388 6.18 -35.84 6.97
C LEU A 388 7.64 -36.12 6.53
N THR A 389 7.82 -36.94 5.52
CA THR A 389 9.13 -37.29 4.94
C THR A 389 9.81 -36.12 4.22
N ASP A 390 9.07 -35.05 3.87
CA ASP A 390 9.65 -33.84 3.30
C ASP A 390 10.48 -33.06 4.34
N CYS A 391 10.24 -33.32 5.64
CA CYS A 391 11.12 -32.82 6.69
C CYS A 391 12.36 -33.70 6.82
N VAL A 392 13.52 -33.18 6.44
CA VAL A 392 14.81 -33.90 6.45
C VAL A 392 15.13 -34.57 7.80
N PHE A 393 14.68 -33.98 8.92
CA PHE A 393 14.91 -34.54 10.25
C PHE A 393 13.95 -35.68 10.62
N LEU A 394 12.80 -35.77 9.96
CA LEU A 394 11.86 -36.88 10.14
C LEU A 394 12.15 -38.02 9.16
N ALA A 395 12.57 -37.73 7.92
CA ALA A 395 13.01 -38.71 6.94
C ALA A 395 14.15 -39.59 7.49
N GLN A 396 15.15 -38.97 8.11
CA GLN A 396 16.30 -39.69 8.70
C GLN A 396 15.96 -40.63 9.88
N LYS A 397 14.79 -40.40 10.56
CA LYS A 397 14.34 -41.30 11.64
C LYS A 397 13.67 -42.56 11.11
N GLY A 398 13.11 -42.53 9.88
CA GLY A 398 12.49 -43.68 9.22
C GLY A 398 13.49 -44.72 8.72
N GLU A 399 14.70 -44.28 8.39
CA GLU A 399 15.76 -45.20 7.89
C GLU A 399 16.59 -45.92 8.98
N LYS A 400 16.44 -45.53 10.26
CA LYS A 400 17.14 -46.16 11.40
C LYS A 400 16.28 -47.13 12.21
N GLY A 401 15.09 -47.48 11.70
CA GLY A 401 14.11 -48.38 12.33
C GLY A 401 13.76 -49.62 11.50
N GLY A 402 14.68 -50.02 10.58
CA GLY A 402 14.57 -51.27 9.84
C GLY A 402 15.67 -52.23 10.24
#